data_f207b765c55ac479774720f97a5dea68
#
_entry.id   f207b765c55ac479774720f97a5dea68
#
_cell.length_a   1.000
_cell.length_b   1.000
_cell.length_c   1.000
_cell.angle_alpha   90.00
_cell.angle_beta   90.00
_cell.angle_gamma   90.00
#
_symmetry.space_group_name_H-M   'P 1'
#
loop_
_entity.id
_entity.type
_entity.pdbx_description
1 polymer ?
#
loop_
_entity_poly.entity_id
_entity_poly.type
_entity_poly.pdbx_seq_one_letter_code
_entity_poly.pdbx_strand_id
1 'polypeptide(L)'
;MMPTLSGIFSQGLEILLALAAAPLLTGWVNICRAWLQNRRPPSLWQPYRMLHKLFNKESVVAEHATPVFRGAPYVVWACMTLACAIVPTLSTDLPLSPAADAIALVGLFALARVTISLAAMDIGTAFGTLGARREMLVGFLAEPALLMVLFSASLLTQSTLLTSIAGTLSHRDLAIYPSLAFAGIAFTMVSLAENARLPVDNPNTHLELTMIHEALILEYSGRHLALMEWAASLKLFAYSCIGLALFVPWGIAEAGNLMALLLALPLLVLKLAVGGAALALVESTNAKMRLFRVPEFLSMAFLLAVIGMLVHFLLGA
;
A
#
# COMPACT_ATOMS: atom_id res chain seq x y z
N MET A 1 7.17 24.72 -13.99
CA MET A 1 7.28 25.47 -12.72
C MET A 1 8.55 25.04 -12.03
N MET A 2 9.41 25.97 -11.59
CA MET A 2 10.56 25.58 -10.76
C MET A 2 10.04 25.12 -9.38
N PRO A 3 10.57 24.02 -8.84
CA PRO A 3 10.15 23.55 -7.54
C PRO A 3 10.45 24.61 -6.48
N THR A 4 9.48 24.90 -5.64
CA THR A 4 9.68 25.80 -4.51
C THR A 4 10.59 25.15 -3.48
N LEU A 5 11.39 25.91 -2.75
CA LEU A 5 12.28 25.39 -1.70
C LEU A 5 11.45 24.68 -0.61
N SER A 6 10.24 25.18 -0.32
CA SER A 6 9.27 24.55 0.58
C SER A 6 8.78 23.20 0.05
N GLY A 7 8.53 23.09 -1.26
CA GLY A 7 8.10 21.85 -1.90
C GLY A 7 9.17 20.75 -1.85
N ILE A 8 10.45 21.10 -2.08
CA ILE A 8 11.57 20.13 -1.95
C ILE A 8 11.70 19.67 -0.50
N PHE A 9 11.53 20.57 0.47
CA PHE A 9 11.60 20.22 1.87
C PHE A 9 10.44 19.32 2.28
N SER A 10 9.19 19.62 1.89
CA SER A 10 8.02 18.79 2.17
C SER A 10 8.14 17.40 1.55
N GLN A 11 8.61 17.31 0.29
CA GLN A 11 8.85 16.05 -0.40
C GLN A 11 9.89 15.18 0.32
N GLY A 12 11.02 15.78 0.72
CA GLY A 12 12.06 15.07 1.48
C GLY A 12 11.56 14.58 2.84
N LEU A 13 10.79 15.43 3.54
CA LEU A 13 10.19 15.09 4.82
C LEU A 13 9.19 13.93 4.70
N GLU A 14 8.34 13.93 3.66
CA GLU A 14 7.38 12.85 3.42
C GLU A 14 8.07 11.51 3.12
N ILE A 15 9.12 11.51 2.30
CA ILE A 15 9.89 10.29 2.02
C ILE A 15 10.55 9.76 3.29
N LEU A 16 11.22 10.61 4.06
CA LEU A 16 11.84 10.21 5.33
C LEU A 16 10.81 9.70 6.34
N LEU A 17 9.67 10.37 6.42
CA LEU A 17 8.56 9.96 7.27
C LEU A 17 8.03 8.58 6.84
N ALA A 18 7.82 8.34 5.55
CA ALA A 18 7.35 7.07 5.04
C ALA A 18 8.33 5.94 5.37
N LEU A 19 9.63 6.15 5.12
CA LEU A 19 10.67 5.17 5.43
C LEU A 19 10.73 4.85 6.94
N ALA A 20 10.54 5.86 7.78
CA ALA A 20 10.55 5.68 9.23
C ALA A 20 9.20 5.18 9.77
N ALA A 21 8.05 5.66 9.31
CA ALA A 21 6.76 5.32 9.90
C ALA A 21 6.18 4.00 9.39
N ALA A 22 6.59 3.52 8.20
CA ALA A 22 6.03 2.28 7.63
C ALA A 22 6.23 1.05 8.54
N PRO A 23 7.44 0.76 9.07
CA PRO A 23 7.60 -0.34 10.02
C PRO A 23 6.85 -0.12 11.34
N LEU A 24 6.70 1.15 11.80
CA LEU A 24 5.90 1.46 13.01
C LEU A 24 4.42 1.16 12.78
N LEU A 25 3.87 1.49 11.61
CA LEU A 25 2.48 1.17 11.27
C LEU A 25 2.25 -0.35 11.29
N THR A 26 3.16 -1.13 10.71
CA THR A 26 3.10 -2.60 10.77
C THR A 26 3.15 -3.09 12.22
N GLY A 27 4.04 -2.53 13.05
CA GLY A 27 4.12 -2.83 14.48
C GLY A 27 2.82 -2.49 15.23
N TRP A 28 2.22 -1.34 14.94
CA TRP A 28 0.96 -0.90 15.52
C TRP A 28 -0.21 -1.83 15.17
N VAL A 29 -0.37 -2.19 13.89
CA VAL A 29 -1.39 -3.15 13.45
C VAL A 29 -1.23 -4.50 14.18
N ASN A 30 0.01 -4.98 14.35
CA ASN A 30 0.28 -6.22 15.08
C ASN A 30 -0.09 -6.12 16.57
N ILE A 31 0.12 -4.96 17.21
CA ILE A 31 -0.29 -4.70 18.60
C ILE A 31 -1.82 -4.73 18.72
N CYS A 32 -2.52 -3.98 17.86
CA CYS A 32 -3.98 -3.93 17.84
C CYS A 32 -4.60 -5.33 17.64
N ARG A 33 -4.03 -6.12 16.70
CA ARG A 33 -4.46 -7.50 16.46
C ARG A 33 -4.23 -8.39 17.69
N ALA A 34 -3.10 -8.25 18.38
CA ALA A 34 -2.82 -9.02 19.59
C ALA A 34 -3.83 -8.68 20.72
N TRP A 35 -4.18 -7.40 20.90
CA TRP A 35 -5.21 -6.99 21.87
C TRP A 35 -6.59 -7.57 21.54
N LEU A 36 -7.00 -7.50 20.26
CA LEU A 36 -8.29 -8.07 19.82
C LEU A 36 -8.36 -9.58 19.99
N GLN A 37 -7.21 -10.27 19.92
CA GLN A 37 -7.11 -11.72 20.15
C GLN A 37 -6.84 -12.10 21.61
N ASN A 38 -6.88 -11.14 22.54
CA ASN A 38 -6.58 -11.32 23.95
C ASN A 38 -5.20 -11.96 24.20
N ARG A 39 -4.19 -11.58 23.39
CA ARG A 39 -2.80 -12.03 23.47
C ARG A 39 -1.91 -10.89 23.98
N ARG A 40 -0.76 -11.24 24.55
CA ARG A 40 0.25 -10.24 24.93
C ARG A 40 0.76 -9.54 23.66
N PRO A 41 0.67 -8.19 23.58
CA PRO A 41 1.11 -7.47 22.39
C PRO A 41 2.64 -7.53 22.26
N PRO A 42 3.15 -7.60 21.02
CA PRO A 42 4.57 -7.44 20.75
C PRO A 42 5.01 -5.99 20.99
N SER A 43 6.31 -5.75 21.04
CA SER A 43 6.84 -4.38 21.10
C SER A 43 6.58 -3.64 19.78
N LEU A 44 6.22 -2.35 19.86
CA LEU A 44 6.05 -1.49 18.68
C LEU A 44 7.32 -1.46 17.80
N TRP A 45 8.49 -1.55 18.40
CA TRP A 45 9.79 -1.55 17.75
C TRP A 45 10.22 -2.90 17.19
N GLN A 46 9.37 -3.92 17.27
CA GLN A 46 9.71 -5.27 16.79
C GLN A 46 10.08 -5.30 15.30
N PRO A 47 9.37 -4.63 14.37
CA PRO A 47 9.76 -4.62 12.95
C PRO A 47 11.15 -4.03 12.72
N TYR A 48 11.52 -2.98 13.44
CA TYR A 48 12.88 -2.41 13.34
C TYR A 48 13.96 -3.35 13.84
N ARG A 49 13.71 -4.05 14.95
CA ARG A 49 14.66 -5.05 15.47
C ARG A 49 14.84 -6.19 14.47
N MET A 50 13.76 -6.59 13.79
CA MET A 50 13.82 -7.60 12.73
C MET A 50 14.63 -7.09 11.54
N LEU A 51 14.35 -5.90 11.04
CA LEU A 51 15.12 -5.28 9.95
C LEU A 51 16.60 -5.15 10.31
N HIS A 52 16.91 -4.60 11.49
CA HIS A 52 18.29 -4.46 11.96
C HIS A 52 19.00 -5.81 12.04
N LYS A 53 18.35 -6.84 12.57
CA LYS A 53 18.90 -8.21 12.61
C LYS A 53 19.17 -8.76 11.21
N LEU A 54 18.26 -8.54 10.25
CA LEU A 54 18.42 -9.03 8.88
C LEU A 54 19.51 -8.30 8.12
N PHE A 55 19.66 -6.98 8.29
CA PHE A 55 20.75 -6.22 7.67
C PHE A 55 22.14 -6.63 8.16
N ASN A 56 22.25 -7.11 9.41
CA ASN A 56 23.53 -7.58 9.99
C ASN A 56 23.80 -9.07 9.71
N LYS A 57 22.88 -9.77 9.02
CA LYS A 57 23.11 -11.16 8.62
C LYS A 57 23.74 -11.26 7.23
N GLU A 58 24.55 -12.27 7.02
CA GLU A 58 25.05 -12.61 5.70
C GLU A 58 23.90 -13.03 4.78
N SER A 59 23.98 -12.58 3.52
CA SER A 59 23.01 -12.95 2.50
C SER A 59 23.51 -14.21 1.79
N VAL A 60 22.79 -15.30 1.98
CA VAL A 60 23.00 -16.54 1.22
C VAL A 60 22.11 -16.44 -0.02
N VAL A 61 22.69 -16.66 -1.18
CA VAL A 61 22.00 -16.60 -2.48
C VAL A 61 22.12 -17.97 -3.14
N ALA A 62 21.05 -18.46 -3.74
CA ALA A 62 21.05 -19.74 -4.46
C ALA A 62 22.09 -19.73 -5.59
N GLU A 63 22.74 -20.85 -5.85
CA GLU A 63 23.81 -20.97 -6.87
C GLU A 63 23.31 -20.59 -8.28
N HIS A 64 22.06 -20.89 -8.59
CA HIS A 64 21.46 -20.61 -9.90
C HIS A 64 20.75 -19.27 -10.00
N ALA A 65 20.84 -18.41 -8.96
CA ALA A 65 20.20 -17.10 -8.95
C ALA A 65 20.83 -16.15 -9.97
N THR A 66 20.00 -15.66 -10.89
CA THR A 66 20.43 -14.68 -11.91
C THR A 66 20.49 -13.26 -11.33
N PRO A 67 20.96 -12.26 -12.10
CA PRO A 67 20.92 -10.85 -11.71
C PRO A 67 19.50 -10.34 -11.40
N VAL A 68 18.45 -10.94 -11.99
CA VAL A 68 17.05 -10.59 -11.72
C VAL A 68 16.72 -10.84 -10.25
N PHE A 69 17.03 -12.03 -9.72
CA PHE A 69 16.81 -12.36 -8.32
C PHE A 69 17.57 -11.42 -7.37
N ARG A 70 18.82 -11.12 -7.69
CA ARG A 70 19.67 -10.24 -6.86
C ARG A 70 19.24 -8.79 -6.90
N GLY A 71 18.71 -8.31 -8.04
CA GLY A 71 18.29 -6.93 -8.24
C GLY A 71 16.86 -6.65 -7.76
N ALA A 72 15.97 -7.65 -7.75
CA ALA A 72 14.56 -7.49 -7.44
C ALA A 72 14.29 -6.80 -6.09
N PRO A 73 14.96 -7.11 -4.95
CA PRO A 73 14.72 -6.43 -3.69
C PRO A 73 14.94 -4.92 -3.76
N TYR A 74 15.94 -4.48 -4.51
CA TYR A 74 16.24 -3.05 -4.68
C TYR A 74 15.18 -2.35 -5.54
N VAL A 75 14.75 -3.00 -6.63
CA VAL A 75 13.70 -2.46 -7.51
C VAL A 75 12.38 -2.37 -6.76
N VAL A 76 11.98 -3.43 -6.07
CA VAL A 76 10.72 -3.45 -5.28
C VAL A 76 10.73 -2.39 -4.20
N TRP A 77 11.83 -2.27 -3.45
CA TRP A 77 11.98 -1.24 -2.42
C TRP A 77 11.95 0.17 -3.01
N ALA A 78 12.62 0.40 -4.13
CA ALA A 78 12.61 1.69 -4.82
C ALA A 78 11.21 2.06 -5.34
N CYS A 79 10.48 1.10 -5.96
CA CYS A 79 9.10 1.32 -6.41
C CYS A 79 8.17 1.71 -5.25
N MET A 80 8.27 1.03 -4.09
CA MET A 80 7.45 1.34 -2.93
C MET A 80 7.82 2.69 -2.31
N THR A 81 9.10 3.06 -2.28
CA THR A 81 9.56 4.38 -1.82
C THR A 81 9.05 5.48 -2.76
N LEU A 82 9.13 5.30 -4.08
CA LEU A 82 8.59 6.24 -5.05
C LEU A 82 7.07 6.35 -4.95
N ALA A 83 6.36 5.25 -4.76
CA ALA A 83 4.91 5.27 -4.53
C ALA A 83 4.55 6.11 -3.30
N CYS A 84 5.29 5.96 -2.18
CA CYS A 84 5.10 6.81 -1.00
C CYS A 84 5.43 8.29 -1.26
N ALA A 85 6.41 8.57 -2.13
CA ALA A 85 6.79 9.94 -2.49
C ALA A 85 5.74 10.66 -3.36
N ILE A 86 4.91 9.91 -4.08
CA ILE A 86 3.87 10.45 -4.97
C ILE A 86 2.59 10.75 -4.21
N VAL A 87 2.26 9.94 -3.20
CA VAL A 87 1.00 10.04 -2.45
C VAL A 87 1.08 11.20 -1.47
N PRO A 88 0.20 12.23 -1.57
CA PRO A 88 0.20 13.36 -0.65
C PRO A 88 -0.18 12.90 0.76
N THR A 89 0.74 12.99 1.69
CA THR A 89 0.55 12.57 3.08
C THR A 89 0.46 13.74 4.04
N LEU A 90 1.38 14.69 3.95
CA LEU A 90 1.47 15.88 4.79
C LEU A 90 1.12 17.15 4.02
N SER A 91 1.52 17.23 2.75
CA SER A 91 1.39 18.42 1.94
C SER A 91 0.91 18.12 0.52
N THR A 92 0.24 19.06 -0.10
CA THR A 92 -0.11 19.04 -1.53
C THR A 92 0.98 19.63 -2.42
N ASP A 93 1.98 20.35 -1.85
CA ASP A 93 3.10 20.93 -2.59
C ASP A 93 4.24 19.91 -2.74
N LEU A 94 4.09 19.01 -3.71
CA LEU A 94 5.05 17.95 -4.00
C LEU A 94 5.64 18.15 -5.39
N PRO A 95 6.94 18.43 -5.53
CA PRO A 95 7.63 18.60 -6.82
C PRO A 95 7.50 17.43 -7.78
N LEU A 96 7.37 16.20 -7.26
CA LEU A 96 7.18 14.98 -8.07
C LEU A 96 5.74 14.78 -8.53
N SER A 97 4.77 15.50 -7.96
CA SER A 97 3.35 15.35 -8.27
C SER A 97 3.02 15.52 -9.77
N PRO A 98 3.57 16.50 -10.51
CA PRO A 98 3.25 16.65 -11.93
C PRO A 98 3.73 15.49 -12.82
N ALA A 99 4.74 14.75 -12.35
CA ALA A 99 5.30 13.62 -13.10
C ALA A 99 4.60 12.28 -12.78
N ALA A 100 3.73 12.26 -11.77
CA ALA A 100 3.20 11.03 -11.20
C ALA A 100 1.72 11.14 -10.88
N ASP A 101 0.91 10.71 -11.83
CA ASP A 101 -0.54 10.60 -11.70
C ASP A 101 -0.98 9.23 -11.12
N ALA A 102 -2.28 9.04 -11.02
CA ALA A 102 -2.88 7.80 -10.57
C ALA A 102 -2.43 6.57 -11.39
N ILE A 103 -2.19 6.74 -12.70
CA ILE A 103 -1.76 5.65 -13.59
C ILE A 103 -0.31 5.28 -13.28
N ALA A 104 0.57 6.28 -13.10
CA ALA A 104 1.97 6.06 -12.73
C ALA A 104 2.09 5.35 -11.39
N LEU A 105 1.25 5.71 -10.41
CA LEU A 105 1.22 5.04 -9.10
C LEU A 105 0.88 3.55 -9.22
N VAL A 106 -0.19 3.22 -9.95
CA VAL A 106 -0.56 1.81 -10.18
C VAL A 106 0.51 1.09 -10.99
N GLY A 107 1.13 1.76 -11.96
CA GLY A 107 2.27 1.23 -12.71
C GLY A 107 3.49 0.88 -11.82
N LEU A 108 3.77 1.66 -10.78
CA LEU A 108 4.83 1.35 -9.81
C LEU A 108 4.50 0.10 -8.99
N PHE A 109 3.25 -0.07 -8.55
CA PHE A 109 2.83 -1.30 -7.87
C PHE A 109 2.89 -2.51 -8.80
N ALA A 110 2.45 -2.38 -10.05
CA ALA A 110 2.54 -3.42 -11.07
C ALA A 110 4.01 -3.80 -11.37
N LEU A 111 4.90 -2.82 -11.53
CA LEU A 111 6.32 -3.06 -11.75
C LEU A 111 6.96 -3.83 -10.60
N ALA A 112 6.68 -3.45 -9.37
CA ALA A 112 7.18 -4.15 -8.19
C ALA A 112 6.68 -5.59 -8.15
N ARG A 113 5.39 -5.84 -8.46
CA ARG A 113 4.79 -7.16 -8.51
C ARG A 113 5.39 -8.04 -9.59
N VAL A 114 5.52 -7.53 -10.81
CA VAL A 114 6.13 -8.27 -11.90
C VAL A 114 7.57 -8.63 -11.54
N THR A 115 8.33 -7.69 -10.98
CA THR A 115 9.72 -7.91 -10.57
C THR A 115 9.86 -9.01 -9.52
N ILE A 116 9.03 -9.00 -8.46
CA ILE A 116 9.09 -10.04 -7.42
C ILE A 116 8.64 -11.40 -7.96
N SER A 117 7.63 -11.42 -8.84
CA SER A 117 7.15 -12.65 -9.45
C SER A 117 8.18 -13.28 -10.38
N LEU A 118 8.88 -12.47 -11.19
CA LEU A 118 9.98 -12.93 -12.04
C LEU A 118 11.13 -13.47 -11.19
N ALA A 119 11.50 -12.79 -10.12
CA ALA A 119 12.54 -13.22 -9.21
C ALA A 119 12.20 -14.55 -8.50
N ALA A 120 10.95 -14.74 -8.10
CA ALA A 120 10.50 -15.99 -7.49
C ALA A 120 10.51 -17.18 -8.47
N MET A 121 10.31 -16.92 -9.77
CA MET A 121 10.41 -17.94 -10.81
C MET A 121 11.85 -18.21 -11.24
N ASP A 122 12.74 -17.25 -11.09
CA ASP A 122 14.13 -17.30 -11.54
C ASP A 122 14.93 -18.48 -10.93
N ILE A 123 14.67 -18.79 -9.68
CA ILE A 123 15.37 -19.87 -8.96
C ILE A 123 14.83 -21.27 -9.36
N GLY A 124 13.62 -21.33 -9.92
CA GLY A 124 13.01 -22.59 -10.36
C GLY A 124 12.49 -23.49 -9.22
N THR A 125 12.31 -22.94 -8.00
CA THR A 125 11.69 -23.69 -6.90
C THR A 125 10.19 -23.87 -7.12
N ALA A 126 9.64 -25.01 -6.70
CA ALA A 126 8.22 -25.30 -6.86
C ALA A 126 7.34 -24.29 -6.14
N PHE A 127 7.72 -23.87 -4.92
CA PHE A 127 6.96 -22.91 -4.11
C PHE A 127 7.04 -21.49 -4.66
N GLY A 128 8.22 -21.03 -5.08
CA GLY A 128 8.41 -19.73 -5.71
C GLY A 128 7.57 -19.59 -6.97
N THR A 129 7.61 -20.58 -7.84
CA THR A 129 6.83 -20.61 -9.10
C THR A 129 5.32 -20.63 -8.83
N LEU A 130 4.86 -21.41 -7.84
CA LEU A 130 3.46 -21.48 -7.46
C LEU A 130 2.97 -20.15 -6.86
N GLY A 131 3.78 -19.54 -5.97
CA GLY A 131 3.53 -18.21 -5.40
C GLY A 131 3.42 -17.14 -6.48
N ALA A 132 4.37 -17.11 -7.42
CA ALA A 132 4.39 -16.16 -8.52
C ALA A 132 3.12 -16.21 -9.38
N ARG A 133 2.67 -17.41 -9.76
CA ARG A 133 1.43 -17.58 -10.53
C ARG A 133 0.20 -17.07 -9.78
N ARG A 134 0.14 -17.28 -8.46
CA ARG A 134 -0.96 -16.81 -7.61
C ARG A 134 -0.93 -15.29 -7.46
N GLU A 135 0.25 -14.72 -7.22
CA GLU A 135 0.43 -13.26 -7.11
C GLU A 135 0.06 -12.55 -8.41
N MET A 136 0.44 -13.10 -9.57
CA MET A 136 0.05 -12.56 -10.87
C MET A 136 -1.46 -12.62 -11.09
N LEU A 137 -2.14 -13.68 -10.64
CA LEU A 137 -3.61 -13.77 -10.71
C LEU A 137 -4.29 -12.70 -9.85
N VAL A 138 -3.79 -12.48 -8.62
CA VAL A 138 -4.28 -11.41 -7.74
C VAL A 138 -4.09 -10.06 -8.40
N GLY A 139 -2.89 -9.78 -8.95
CA GLY A 139 -2.58 -8.51 -9.59
C GLY A 139 -3.44 -8.22 -10.81
N PHE A 140 -3.67 -9.20 -11.64
CA PHE A 140 -4.51 -9.06 -12.83
C PHE A 140 -5.92 -8.51 -12.55
N LEU A 141 -6.45 -8.79 -11.35
CA LEU A 141 -7.76 -8.31 -10.91
C LEU A 141 -7.69 -7.08 -10.01
N ALA A 142 -6.67 -7.01 -9.15
CA ALA A 142 -6.54 -5.94 -8.17
C ALA A 142 -6.11 -4.60 -8.80
N GLU A 143 -5.21 -4.63 -9.78
CA GLU A 143 -4.71 -3.41 -10.45
C GLU A 143 -5.80 -2.66 -11.22
N PRO A 144 -6.62 -3.32 -12.07
CA PRO A 144 -7.75 -2.64 -12.70
C PRO A 144 -8.77 -2.11 -11.69
N ALA A 145 -9.04 -2.86 -10.61
CA ALA A 145 -9.95 -2.42 -9.57
C ALA A 145 -9.42 -1.16 -8.86
N LEU A 146 -8.12 -1.09 -8.55
CA LEU A 146 -7.50 0.11 -7.99
C LEU A 146 -7.58 1.30 -8.94
N LEU A 147 -7.30 1.09 -10.23
CA LEU A 147 -7.44 2.14 -11.25
C LEU A 147 -8.88 2.70 -11.30
N MET A 148 -9.89 1.83 -11.26
CA MET A 148 -11.29 2.27 -11.27
C MET A 148 -11.66 3.07 -10.01
N VAL A 149 -11.13 2.70 -8.84
CA VAL A 149 -11.28 3.49 -7.61
C VAL A 149 -10.67 4.88 -7.76
N LEU A 150 -9.43 4.96 -8.26
CA LEU A 150 -8.74 6.23 -8.47
C LEU A 150 -9.46 7.10 -9.53
N PHE A 151 -9.97 6.49 -10.58
CA PHE A 151 -10.75 7.19 -11.60
C PHE A 151 -12.09 7.70 -11.07
N SER A 152 -12.75 6.97 -10.16
CA SER A 152 -13.96 7.48 -9.51
C SER A 152 -13.70 8.78 -8.73
N ALA A 153 -12.57 8.86 -8.03
CA ALA A 153 -12.15 10.09 -7.37
C ALA A 153 -11.71 11.19 -8.37
N SER A 154 -11.03 10.78 -9.45
CA SER A 154 -10.60 11.66 -10.53
C SER A 154 -11.78 12.33 -11.25
N LEU A 155 -12.89 11.63 -11.45
CA LEU A 155 -14.11 12.20 -12.06
C LEU A 155 -14.69 13.32 -11.20
N LEU A 156 -14.71 13.16 -9.88
CA LEU A 156 -15.18 14.19 -8.95
C LEU A 156 -14.33 15.45 -8.99
N THR A 157 -13.03 15.31 -9.23
CA THR A 157 -12.07 16.41 -9.13
C THR A 157 -11.56 16.90 -10.49
N GLN A 158 -11.95 16.22 -11.56
CA GLN A 158 -11.53 16.51 -12.96
C GLN A 158 -9.98 16.51 -13.11
N SER A 159 -9.29 15.72 -12.31
CA SER A 159 -7.83 15.61 -12.34
C SER A 159 -7.40 14.18 -11.96
N THR A 160 -6.36 13.68 -12.61
CA THR A 160 -5.73 12.38 -12.28
C THR A 160 -4.58 12.54 -11.30
N LEU A 161 -4.17 13.76 -10.98
CA LEU A 161 -3.11 14.06 -10.02
C LEU A 161 -3.61 13.87 -8.59
N LEU A 162 -2.96 13.00 -7.82
CA LEU A 162 -3.36 12.69 -6.44
C LEU A 162 -3.36 13.91 -5.52
N THR A 163 -2.42 14.83 -5.71
CA THR A 163 -2.37 16.10 -4.95
C THR A 163 -3.56 17.00 -5.25
N SER A 164 -3.98 17.08 -6.51
CA SER A 164 -5.17 17.82 -6.91
C SER A 164 -6.44 17.16 -6.39
N ILE A 165 -6.51 15.82 -6.43
CA ILE A 165 -7.63 15.05 -5.88
C ILE A 165 -7.75 15.31 -4.37
N ALA A 166 -6.68 15.14 -3.61
CA ALA A 166 -6.68 15.35 -2.17
C ALA A 166 -6.99 16.80 -1.80
N GLY A 167 -6.40 17.78 -2.51
CA GLY A 167 -6.65 19.20 -2.30
C GLY A 167 -8.11 19.59 -2.58
N THR A 168 -8.70 19.12 -3.68
CA THR A 168 -10.10 19.41 -4.01
C THR A 168 -11.06 18.77 -3.02
N LEU A 169 -10.81 17.51 -2.62
CA LEU A 169 -11.66 16.80 -1.67
C LEU A 169 -11.56 17.38 -0.25
N SER A 170 -10.40 17.94 0.14
CA SER A 170 -10.22 18.55 1.47
C SER A 170 -11.05 19.82 1.67
N HIS A 171 -11.39 20.54 0.60
CA HIS A 171 -12.17 21.79 0.63
C HIS A 171 -13.66 21.59 0.35
N ARG A 172 -14.08 20.40 -0.04
CA ARG A 172 -15.50 20.10 -0.24
C ARG A 172 -16.19 19.83 1.09
N ASP A 173 -17.46 20.24 1.17
CA ASP A 173 -18.32 19.93 2.30
C ASP A 173 -18.42 18.39 2.50
N LEU A 174 -18.68 17.97 3.74
CA LEU A 174 -18.88 16.57 4.15
C LEU A 174 -20.16 15.95 3.50
N ALA A 175 -20.35 16.15 2.21
CA ALA A 175 -21.39 15.48 1.46
C ALA A 175 -20.99 14.03 1.24
N ILE A 176 -21.84 13.10 1.64
CA ILE A 176 -21.67 11.68 1.36
C ILE A 176 -21.95 11.50 -0.13
N TYR A 177 -20.91 11.43 -0.92
CA TYR A 177 -21.01 11.05 -2.34
C TYR A 177 -21.19 9.53 -2.42
N PRO A 178 -22.36 9.02 -2.89
CA PRO A 178 -22.57 7.57 -2.98
C PRO A 178 -21.50 6.87 -3.82
N SER A 179 -20.99 7.55 -4.85
CA SER A 179 -19.89 7.07 -5.70
C SER A 179 -18.60 6.78 -4.90
N LEU A 180 -18.24 7.67 -3.97
CA LEU A 180 -17.06 7.48 -3.09
C LEU A 180 -17.30 6.38 -2.05
N ALA A 181 -18.53 6.14 -1.62
CA ALA A 181 -18.83 5.04 -0.70
C ALA A 181 -18.57 3.68 -1.36
N PHE A 182 -19.04 3.48 -2.60
CA PHE A 182 -18.73 2.26 -3.37
C PHE A 182 -17.24 2.12 -3.65
N ALA A 183 -16.58 3.22 -4.04
CA ALA A 183 -15.14 3.25 -4.26
C ALA A 183 -14.35 2.93 -2.98
N GLY A 184 -14.82 3.38 -1.80
CA GLY A 184 -14.19 3.10 -0.50
C GLY A 184 -14.26 1.63 -0.11
N ILE A 185 -15.41 0.98 -0.34
CA ILE A 185 -15.54 -0.47 -0.12
C ILE A 185 -14.61 -1.22 -1.08
N ALA A 186 -14.64 -0.89 -2.37
CA ALA A 186 -13.77 -1.49 -3.38
C ALA A 186 -12.29 -1.30 -3.04
N PHE A 187 -11.89 -0.09 -2.64
CA PHE A 187 -10.53 0.21 -2.20
C PHE A 187 -10.09 -0.64 -1.01
N THR A 188 -10.95 -0.78 -0.01
CA THR A 188 -10.67 -1.61 1.17
C THR A 188 -10.42 -3.06 0.76
N MET A 189 -11.27 -3.63 -0.12
CA MET A 189 -11.09 -5.00 -0.62
C MET A 189 -9.77 -5.16 -1.39
N VAL A 190 -9.45 -4.23 -2.27
CA VAL A 190 -8.18 -4.22 -3.03
C VAL A 190 -6.99 -4.07 -2.08
N SER A 191 -7.05 -3.14 -1.13
CA SER A 191 -5.98 -2.90 -0.16
C SER A 191 -5.66 -4.14 0.68
N LEU A 192 -6.68 -4.91 1.10
CA LEU A 192 -6.49 -6.17 1.82
C LEU A 192 -5.77 -7.21 0.95
N ALA A 193 -6.18 -7.34 -0.33
CA ALA A 193 -5.56 -8.28 -1.25
C ALA A 193 -4.10 -7.91 -1.56
N GLU A 194 -3.86 -6.65 -1.86
CA GLU A 194 -2.55 -6.11 -2.22
C GLU A 194 -1.51 -6.20 -1.10
N ASN A 195 -1.96 -6.05 0.13
CA ASN A 195 -1.08 -6.12 1.30
C ASN A 195 -1.02 -7.53 1.91
N ALA A 196 -1.45 -8.57 1.19
CA ALA A 196 -1.45 -9.96 1.66
C ALA A 196 -2.11 -10.11 3.04
N ARG A 197 -3.27 -9.44 3.23
CA ARG A 197 -4.02 -9.41 4.49
C ARG A 197 -5.26 -10.30 4.44
N LEU A 198 -5.75 -10.68 5.61
CA LEU A 198 -7.03 -11.39 5.70
C LEU A 198 -8.16 -10.53 5.11
N PRO A 199 -9.08 -11.11 4.34
CA PRO A 199 -9.33 -12.53 4.13
C PRO A 199 -8.54 -13.20 2.99
N VAL A 200 -7.75 -12.47 2.20
CA VAL A 200 -7.11 -12.99 0.97
C VAL A 200 -5.92 -13.87 1.29
N ASP A 201 -4.98 -13.36 2.08
CA ASP A 201 -3.81 -14.12 2.52
C ASP A 201 -3.59 -13.99 4.03
N ASN A 202 -2.80 -14.89 4.60
CA ASN A 202 -2.41 -14.83 6.00
C ASN A 202 -0.92 -15.09 6.12
N PRO A 203 -0.11 -14.08 6.37
CA PRO A 203 1.34 -14.22 6.48
C PRO A 203 1.79 -15.11 7.65
N ASN A 204 0.91 -15.38 8.63
CA ASN A 204 1.23 -16.24 9.76
C ASN A 204 0.93 -17.74 9.51
N THR A 205 0.38 -18.08 8.35
CA THR A 205 0.00 -19.47 8.03
C THR A 205 0.96 -20.03 6.98
N HIS A 206 1.96 -20.77 7.42
CA HIS A 206 2.95 -21.42 6.55
C HIS A 206 2.42 -22.74 5.94
N LEU A 207 1.19 -22.72 5.43
CA LEU A 207 0.61 -23.85 4.71
C LEU A 207 0.94 -23.72 3.23
N GLU A 208 1.78 -24.59 2.73
CA GLU A 208 2.33 -24.65 1.36
C GLU A 208 1.27 -24.50 0.27
N LEU A 209 0.10 -25.11 0.47
CA LEU A 209 -1.00 -25.07 -0.50
C LEU A 209 -1.77 -23.74 -0.54
N THR A 210 -1.54 -22.84 0.42
CA THR A 210 -2.34 -21.61 0.57
C THR A 210 -1.51 -20.33 0.61
N MET A 211 -0.17 -20.43 0.60
CA MET A 211 0.75 -19.30 0.60
C MET A 211 0.71 -18.59 -0.75
N ILE A 212 0.71 -17.24 -0.72
CA ILE A 212 0.86 -16.38 -1.89
C ILE A 212 2.14 -15.56 -1.71
N HIS A 213 2.09 -14.53 -0.90
CA HIS A 213 3.20 -13.58 -0.74
C HIS A 213 4.44 -14.20 -0.08
N GLU A 214 4.27 -14.95 1.00
CA GLU A 214 5.38 -15.61 1.69
C GLU A 214 6.14 -16.59 0.78
N ALA A 215 5.45 -17.24 -0.16
CA ALA A 215 6.09 -18.16 -1.11
C ALA A 215 7.06 -17.45 -2.07
N LEU A 216 6.88 -16.14 -2.34
CA LEU A 216 7.74 -15.36 -3.21
C LEU A 216 9.08 -14.99 -2.56
N ILE A 217 9.10 -14.89 -1.23
CA ILE A 217 10.25 -14.40 -0.47
C ILE A 217 11.04 -15.51 0.24
N LEU A 218 10.59 -16.77 0.16
CA LEU A 218 11.19 -17.90 0.87
C LEU A 218 12.68 -18.05 0.63
N GLU A 219 13.15 -17.78 -0.57
CA GLU A 219 14.55 -17.97 -0.97
C GLU A 219 15.44 -16.76 -0.63
N TYR A 220 14.85 -15.67 -0.16
CA TYR A 220 15.61 -14.50 0.24
C TYR A 220 16.14 -14.61 1.66
N SER A 221 17.35 -14.12 1.89
CA SER A 221 18.01 -14.11 3.21
C SER A 221 18.76 -12.80 3.46
N GLY A 222 19.13 -12.55 4.71
CA GLY A 222 19.94 -11.40 5.11
C GLY A 222 19.37 -10.07 4.62
N ARG A 223 20.23 -9.23 4.03
CA ARG A 223 19.88 -7.89 3.57
C ARG A 223 18.81 -7.85 2.47
N HIS A 224 18.77 -8.86 1.59
CA HIS A 224 17.75 -8.93 0.53
C HIS A 224 16.36 -9.15 1.13
N LEU A 225 16.23 -10.04 2.10
CA LEU A 225 14.99 -10.24 2.84
C LEU A 225 14.60 -8.99 3.63
N ALA A 226 15.58 -8.28 4.24
CA ALA A 226 15.30 -7.02 4.93
C ALA A 226 14.67 -5.97 4.02
N LEU A 227 15.18 -5.82 2.79
CA LEU A 227 14.61 -4.89 1.80
C LEU A 227 13.20 -5.29 1.40
N MET A 228 12.91 -6.60 1.21
CA MET A 228 11.58 -7.08 0.87
C MET A 228 10.57 -6.83 2.01
N GLU A 229 10.93 -7.12 3.25
CA GLU A 229 10.10 -6.87 4.43
C GLU A 229 9.86 -5.36 4.64
N TRP A 230 10.87 -4.54 4.40
CA TRP A 230 10.72 -3.09 4.47
C TRP A 230 9.82 -2.58 3.35
N ALA A 231 9.98 -3.08 2.12
CA ALA A 231 9.12 -2.75 0.98
C ALA A 231 7.66 -3.15 1.23
N ALA A 232 7.40 -4.30 1.87
CA ALA A 232 6.06 -4.72 2.27
C ALA A 232 5.45 -3.74 3.29
N SER A 233 6.24 -3.27 4.26
CA SER A 233 5.80 -2.23 5.21
C SER A 233 5.50 -0.90 4.51
N LEU A 234 6.34 -0.47 3.55
CA LEU A 234 6.13 0.72 2.72
C LEU A 234 4.86 0.59 1.87
N LYS A 235 4.59 -0.59 1.30
CA LYS A 235 3.36 -0.87 0.54
C LYS A 235 2.12 -0.65 1.42
N LEU A 236 2.12 -1.21 2.63
CA LEU A 236 1.02 -1.01 3.58
C LEU A 236 0.83 0.47 3.94
N PHE A 237 1.93 1.19 4.16
CA PHE A 237 1.90 2.63 4.44
C PHE A 237 1.35 3.41 3.25
N ALA A 238 1.80 3.14 2.02
CA ALA A 238 1.33 3.79 0.80
C ALA A 238 -0.18 3.59 0.60
N TYR A 239 -0.68 2.35 0.72
CA TYR A 239 -2.12 2.07 0.63
C TYR A 239 -2.92 2.78 1.73
N SER A 240 -2.41 2.82 2.96
CA SER A 240 -3.05 3.57 4.04
C SER A 240 -3.13 5.05 3.71
N CYS A 241 -2.05 5.66 3.21
CA CYS A 241 -2.01 7.07 2.82
C CYS A 241 -2.90 7.37 1.60
N ILE A 242 -2.97 6.48 0.60
CA ILE A 242 -3.93 6.60 -0.51
C ILE A 242 -5.37 6.64 0.03
N GLY A 243 -5.72 5.70 0.91
CA GLY A 243 -7.04 5.67 1.54
C GLY A 243 -7.34 6.95 2.31
N LEU A 244 -6.37 7.49 3.06
CA LEU A 244 -6.52 8.75 3.78
C LEU A 244 -6.67 9.95 2.82
N ALA A 245 -5.87 10.01 1.76
CA ALA A 245 -5.94 11.09 0.77
C ALA A 245 -7.27 11.13 0.00
N LEU A 246 -7.88 9.96 -0.25
CA LEU A 246 -9.13 9.85 -1.00
C LEU A 246 -10.39 9.98 -0.11
N PHE A 247 -10.40 9.37 1.07
CA PHE A 247 -11.61 9.25 1.89
C PHE A 247 -11.59 10.10 3.17
N VAL A 248 -10.41 10.53 3.63
CA VAL A 248 -10.23 11.38 4.83
C VAL A 248 -9.19 12.48 4.56
N PRO A 249 -9.37 13.33 3.53
CA PRO A 249 -8.33 14.25 3.05
C PRO A 249 -8.06 15.45 3.97
N TRP A 250 -8.91 15.69 4.98
CA TRP A 250 -8.80 16.86 5.85
C TRP A 250 -7.47 16.90 6.61
N GLY A 251 -6.90 18.12 6.74
CA GLY A 251 -5.68 18.37 7.50
C GLY A 251 -4.38 18.07 6.75
N ILE A 252 -4.44 17.98 5.41
CA ILE A 252 -3.26 18.02 4.55
C ILE A 252 -2.87 19.49 4.40
N ALA A 253 -1.58 19.82 4.58
CA ALA A 253 -1.10 21.20 4.50
C ALA A 253 -1.08 21.70 3.05
N GLU A 254 -1.52 22.94 2.87
CA GLU A 254 -1.39 23.65 1.59
C GLU A 254 0.03 24.19 1.39
N ALA A 255 0.33 24.52 0.13
CA ALA A 255 1.63 25.02 -0.27
C ALA A 255 2.04 26.26 0.55
N GLY A 256 3.26 26.24 1.10
CA GLY A 256 3.89 27.39 1.76
C GLY A 256 3.48 27.63 3.22
N ASN A 257 2.58 26.84 3.82
CA ASN A 257 2.15 27.03 5.20
C ASN A 257 2.87 26.06 6.16
N LEU A 258 3.97 26.52 6.76
CA LEU A 258 4.78 25.71 7.69
C LEU A 258 4.02 25.35 8.98
N MET A 259 3.12 26.20 9.43
CA MET A 259 2.31 25.95 10.62
C MET A 259 1.27 24.83 10.35
N ALA A 260 0.67 24.84 9.15
CA ALA A 260 -0.22 23.76 8.72
C ALA A 260 0.52 22.42 8.60
N LEU A 261 1.78 22.42 8.15
CA LEU A 261 2.61 21.22 8.07
C LEU A 261 2.89 20.63 9.46
N LEU A 262 3.17 21.47 10.47
CA LEU A 262 3.36 21.02 11.85
C LEU A 262 2.09 20.41 12.45
N LEU A 263 0.91 20.92 12.10
CA LEU A 263 -0.38 20.36 12.54
C LEU A 263 -0.78 19.10 11.74
N ALA A 264 -0.37 19.00 10.49
CA ALA A 264 -0.64 17.85 9.64
C ALA A 264 0.02 16.57 10.16
N LEU A 265 1.21 16.67 10.77
CA LEU A 265 1.96 15.52 11.26
C LEU A 265 1.25 14.76 12.40
N PRO A 266 0.85 15.36 13.53
CA PRO A 266 0.10 14.65 14.57
C PRO A 266 -1.26 14.16 14.08
N LEU A 267 -1.91 14.88 13.18
CA LEU A 267 -3.17 14.45 12.58
C LEU A 267 -2.98 13.21 11.69
N LEU A 268 -1.91 13.16 10.90
CA LEU A 268 -1.54 11.98 10.11
C LEU A 268 -1.29 10.77 11.03
N VAL A 269 -0.53 10.95 12.11
CA VAL A 269 -0.27 9.87 13.08
C VAL A 269 -1.58 9.36 13.68
N LEU A 270 -2.50 10.25 14.05
CA LEU A 270 -3.82 9.87 14.59
C LEU A 270 -4.62 9.08 13.55
N LYS A 271 -4.69 9.55 12.31
CA LYS A 271 -5.40 8.89 11.21
C LYS A 271 -4.83 7.50 10.93
N LEU A 272 -3.50 7.38 10.85
CA LEU A 272 -2.82 6.09 10.67
C LEU A 272 -3.05 5.14 11.85
N ALA A 273 -3.09 5.67 13.07
CA ALA A 273 -3.39 4.86 14.26
C ALA A 273 -4.82 4.32 14.21
N VAL A 274 -5.80 5.15 13.88
CA VAL A 274 -7.21 4.74 13.73
C VAL A 274 -7.37 3.77 12.55
N GLY A 275 -6.78 4.09 11.39
CA GLY A 275 -6.81 3.23 10.20
C GLY A 275 -6.15 1.86 10.46
N GLY A 276 -5.01 1.83 11.16
CA GLY A 276 -4.34 0.59 11.55
C GLY A 276 -5.15 -0.25 12.54
N ALA A 277 -5.85 0.40 13.48
CA ALA A 277 -6.78 -0.29 14.40
C ALA A 277 -8.00 -0.86 13.66
N ALA A 278 -8.56 -0.10 12.71
CA ALA A 278 -9.66 -0.56 11.86
C ALA A 278 -9.22 -1.75 10.98
N LEU A 279 -8.02 -1.70 10.39
CA LEU A 279 -7.45 -2.82 9.65
C LEU A 279 -7.30 -4.08 10.53
N ALA A 280 -6.78 -3.92 11.75
CA ALA A 280 -6.64 -5.03 12.70
C ALA A 280 -8.00 -5.62 13.09
N LEU A 281 -9.05 -4.79 13.20
CA LEU A 281 -10.41 -5.23 13.46
C LEU A 281 -10.95 -6.08 12.28
N VAL A 282 -10.79 -5.59 11.04
CA VAL A 282 -11.17 -6.33 9.83
C VAL A 282 -10.45 -7.66 9.74
N GLU A 283 -9.14 -7.70 10.00
CA GLU A 283 -8.35 -8.94 10.03
C GLU A 283 -8.81 -9.91 11.12
N SER A 284 -9.25 -9.40 12.28
CA SER A 284 -9.66 -10.24 13.41
C SER A 284 -11.08 -10.81 13.25
N THR A 285 -11.93 -10.14 12.49
CA THR A 285 -13.33 -10.57 12.25
C THR A 285 -13.46 -11.49 11.05
N ASN A 286 -12.49 -11.47 10.13
CA ASN A 286 -12.53 -12.27 8.90
C ASN A 286 -11.67 -13.52 9.00
N ALA A 287 -12.17 -14.63 8.45
CA ALA A 287 -11.40 -15.86 8.26
C ALA A 287 -10.73 -15.86 6.89
N LYS A 288 -9.59 -16.57 6.77
CA LYS A 288 -8.91 -16.76 5.48
C LYS A 288 -9.84 -17.45 4.48
N MET A 289 -9.96 -16.87 3.30
CA MET A 289 -10.70 -17.47 2.18
C MET A 289 -9.91 -18.60 1.52
N ARG A 290 -10.65 -19.50 0.86
CA ARG A 290 -10.03 -20.47 -0.05
C ARG A 290 -9.47 -19.72 -1.26
N LEU A 291 -8.30 -20.12 -1.73
CA LEU A 291 -7.59 -19.47 -2.84
C LEU A 291 -8.49 -19.25 -4.09
N PHE A 292 -9.33 -20.23 -4.42
CA PHE A 292 -10.24 -20.17 -5.58
C PHE A 292 -11.34 -19.10 -5.47
N ARG A 293 -11.60 -18.56 -4.28
CA ARG A 293 -12.56 -17.46 -4.06
C ARG A 293 -11.93 -16.07 -4.15
N VAL A 294 -10.60 -15.99 -4.18
CA VAL A 294 -9.90 -14.69 -4.30
C VAL A 294 -10.27 -13.97 -5.60
N PRO A 295 -10.37 -14.62 -6.78
CA PRO A 295 -10.84 -13.99 -8.00
C PRO A 295 -12.27 -13.45 -7.88
N GLU A 296 -13.19 -14.16 -7.22
CA GLU A 296 -14.56 -13.71 -7.00
C GLU A 296 -14.58 -12.44 -6.13
N PHE A 297 -13.78 -12.43 -5.05
CA PHE A 297 -13.64 -11.30 -4.15
C PHE A 297 -13.11 -10.05 -4.88
N LEU A 298 -12.06 -10.18 -5.69
CA LEU A 298 -11.50 -9.07 -6.44
C LEU A 298 -12.38 -8.63 -7.62
N SER A 299 -13.07 -9.56 -8.27
CA SER A 299 -14.08 -9.21 -9.29
C SER A 299 -15.23 -8.40 -8.69
N MET A 300 -15.66 -8.73 -7.47
CA MET A 300 -16.65 -7.94 -6.74
C MET A 300 -16.11 -6.54 -6.42
N ALA A 301 -14.85 -6.41 -5.99
CA ALA A 301 -14.23 -5.12 -5.77
C ALA A 301 -14.20 -4.27 -7.05
N PHE A 302 -13.84 -4.89 -8.19
CA PHE A 302 -13.87 -4.22 -9.48
C PHE A 302 -15.27 -3.75 -9.87
N LEU A 303 -16.28 -4.62 -9.74
CA LEU A 303 -17.68 -4.28 -10.03
C LEU A 303 -18.19 -3.15 -9.13
N LEU A 304 -17.86 -3.15 -7.84
CA LEU A 304 -18.23 -2.07 -6.93
C LEU A 304 -17.59 -0.74 -7.35
N ALA A 305 -16.32 -0.75 -7.77
CA ALA A 305 -15.66 0.45 -8.28
C ALA A 305 -16.32 0.97 -9.57
N VAL A 306 -16.70 0.08 -10.48
CA VAL A 306 -17.44 0.44 -11.70
C VAL A 306 -18.83 1.00 -11.37
N ILE A 307 -19.55 0.39 -10.43
CA ILE A 307 -20.85 0.90 -9.96
C ILE A 307 -20.68 2.29 -9.36
N GLY A 308 -19.64 2.51 -8.55
CA GLY A 308 -19.31 3.85 -8.02
C GLY A 308 -19.15 4.90 -9.12
N MET A 309 -18.42 4.56 -10.18
CA MET A 309 -18.24 5.43 -11.34
C MET A 309 -19.57 5.67 -12.09
N LEU A 310 -20.38 4.63 -12.31
CA LEU A 310 -21.68 4.76 -12.97
C LEU A 310 -22.67 5.61 -12.15
N VAL A 311 -22.69 5.46 -10.84
CA VAL A 311 -23.51 6.28 -9.93
C VAL A 311 -23.14 7.75 -10.03
N HIS A 312 -21.86 8.08 -10.17
CA HIS A 312 -21.44 9.46 -10.41
C HIS A 312 -22.04 10.03 -11.72
N PHE A 313 -22.02 9.28 -12.82
CA PHE A 313 -22.60 9.71 -14.09
C PHE A 313 -24.13 9.82 -14.06
N LEU A 314 -24.81 8.91 -13.35
CA LEU A 314 -26.29 8.90 -13.28
C LEU A 314 -26.85 9.98 -12.36
N LEU A 315 -26.17 10.30 -11.26
CA LEU A 315 -26.64 11.31 -10.31
C LEU A 315 -26.16 12.72 -10.65
N GLY A 316 -25.27 12.88 -11.65
CA GLY A 316 -24.74 14.19 -12.06
C GLY A 316 -23.96 14.90 -10.95
N ALA A 317 -23.44 14.15 -10.01
CA ALA A 317 -22.81 14.68 -8.80
C ALA A 317 -21.30 14.45 -8.83
#